data_911f1be42e6e5194e3f89559fbce04dc
#
_entry.id   911f1be42e6e5194e3f89559fbce04dc
#
_cell.length_a   1.000
_cell.length_b   1.000
_cell.length_c   1.000
_cell.angle_alpha   90.00
_cell.angle_beta   90.00
_cell.angle_gamma   90.00
#
_symmetry.space_group_name_H-M   'P 1'
#
loop_
_entity.id
_entity.type
_entity.pdbx_description
1 polymer ?
#
loop_
_entity_poly.entity_id
_entity_poly.type
_entity_poly.pdbx_seq_one_letter_code
_entity_poly.pdbx_strand_id
1 'polypeptide(L)'
;RESYNQRRRFLLHAYEEMGLTCFEPMGAFYTFPNISRFGMTSEEFATRFLEEEKVAVVPGTAFGDCGEGFVRVSYAYSLDNLKEALGRMERFVKRLDGRE
;
A
#
# COMPACT_ATOMS: atom_id res chain seq x y z
N ARG A 1 -10.72 0.48 21.43
CA ARG A 1 -11.24 0.47 20.08
C ARG A 1 -10.52 1.49 19.22
N GLU A 2 -9.90 1.02 18.14
CA GLU A 2 -9.13 1.91 17.31
C GLU A 2 -10.03 2.81 16.45
N SER A 3 -9.56 4.03 16.19
CA SER A 3 -10.25 4.99 15.35
C SER A 3 -9.68 4.93 13.93
N TYR A 4 -10.40 5.55 12.97
CA TYR A 4 -9.87 5.69 11.61
C TYR A 4 -8.55 6.43 11.63
N ASN A 5 -8.41 7.45 12.49
CA ASN A 5 -7.18 8.22 12.54
C ASN A 5 -5.99 7.39 13.04
N GLN A 6 -6.23 6.49 13.99
CA GLN A 6 -5.18 5.59 14.46
C GLN A 6 -4.75 4.65 13.34
N ARG A 7 -5.69 4.10 12.59
CA ARG A 7 -5.40 3.20 11.48
C ARG A 7 -4.67 3.93 10.35
N ARG A 8 -5.11 5.15 10.07
CA ARG A 8 -4.46 5.98 9.05
C ARG A 8 -3.00 6.23 9.43
N ARG A 9 -2.74 6.63 10.68
CA ARG A 9 -1.37 6.91 11.13
C ARG A 9 -0.49 5.66 11.10
N PHE A 10 -1.08 4.50 11.39
CA PHE A 10 -0.33 3.25 11.28
C PHE A 10 0.13 3.02 9.84
N LEU A 11 -0.76 3.21 8.86
CA LEU A 11 -0.38 3.04 7.46
C LEU A 11 0.70 4.02 7.04
N LEU A 12 0.56 5.28 7.41
CA LEU A 12 1.53 6.30 7.01
C LEU A 12 2.91 5.99 7.58
N HIS A 13 2.96 5.54 8.83
CA HIS A 13 4.22 5.16 9.45
C HIS A 13 4.84 3.95 8.74
N ALA A 14 4.02 2.96 8.40
CA ALA A 14 4.52 1.77 7.71
C ALA A 14 5.11 2.14 6.35
N TYR A 15 4.46 3.03 5.60
CA TYR A 15 4.99 3.48 4.32
C TYR A 15 6.31 4.21 4.49
N GLU A 16 6.41 5.05 5.52
CA GLU A 16 7.66 5.76 5.79
C GLU A 16 8.79 4.78 6.05
N GLU A 17 8.54 3.73 6.80
CA GLU A 17 9.55 2.72 7.07
C GLU A 17 9.94 1.93 5.83
N MET A 18 9.03 1.80 4.89
CA MET A 18 9.32 1.15 3.61
C MET A 18 10.00 2.08 2.60
N GLY A 19 10.11 3.36 2.94
CA GLY A 19 10.67 4.35 2.04
C GLY A 19 9.72 4.76 0.92
N LEU A 20 8.41 4.67 1.17
CA LEU A 20 7.40 5.04 0.17
C LEU A 20 6.75 6.36 0.54
N THR A 21 6.65 7.25 -0.42
CA THR A 21 5.81 8.43 -0.27
C THR A 21 4.37 8.03 -0.56
N CYS A 22 3.41 8.81 -0.10
CA CYS A 22 2.02 8.54 -0.39
C CYS A 22 1.22 9.82 -0.38
N PHE A 23 0.02 9.76 -0.96
CA PHE A 23 -0.92 10.87 -0.81
C PHE A 23 -2.26 10.30 -0.33
N GLU A 24 -3.12 11.20 0.14
CA GLU A 24 -4.43 10.85 0.67
C GLU A 24 -5.47 11.75 0.04
N PRO A 25 -6.51 11.20 -0.58
CA PRO A 25 -7.61 12.03 -1.06
C PRO A 25 -8.43 12.53 0.13
N MET A 26 -8.89 13.76 0.04
CA MET A 26 -9.70 14.35 1.11
C MET A 26 -11.05 13.64 1.19
N GLY A 27 -11.48 13.32 2.42
CA GLY A 27 -12.80 12.77 2.68
C GLY A 27 -12.97 11.29 2.38
N ALA A 28 -11.88 10.58 2.10
CA ALA A 28 -11.94 9.15 1.81
C ALA A 28 -11.09 8.38 2.82
N PHE A 29 -11.33 7.07 2.92
CA PHE A 29 -10.59 6.20 3.84
C PHE A 29 -9.55 5.38 3.07
N TYR A 30 -8.83 6.05 2.18
CA TYR A 30 -7.84 5.42 1.31
C TYR A 30 -6.51 6.14 1.41
N THR A 31 -5.43 5.37 1.22
CA THR A 31 -4.10 5.93 1.04
C THR A 31 -3.57 5.46 -0.31
N PHE A 32 -2.67 6.25 -0.89
CA PHE A 32 -2.09 5.93 -2.21
C PHE A 32 -0.57 5.97 -2.09
N PRO A 33 0.05 4.87 -1.61
CA PRO A 33 1.51 4.81 -1.60
C PRO A 33 2.07 4.73 -3.01
N ASN A 34 3.21 5.39 -3.21
CA ASN A 34 3.90 5.43 -4.49
C ASN A 34 4.84 4.23 -4.57
N ILE A 35 4.61 3.37 -5.58
CA ILE A 35 5.42 2.16 -5.76
C ILE A 35 6.32 2.26 -7.00
N SER A 36 6.46 3.43 -7.59
CA SER A 36 7.16 3.59 -8.85
C SER A 36 8.65 3.26 -8.78
N ARG A 37 9.26 3.37 -7.60
CA ARG A 37 10.70 3.09 -7.48
C ARG A 37 11.07 1.64 -7.73
N PHE A 38 10.10 0.75 -7.73
CA PHE A 38 10.38 -0.68 -7.95
C PHE A 38 10.47 -1.05 -9.43
N GLY A 39 10.23 -0.08 -10.32
CA GLY A 39 10.38 -0.31 -11.76
C GLY A 39 9.26 -1.13 -12.38
N MET A 40 8.15 -1.29 -11.66
CA MET A 40 6.98 -2.01 -12.14
C MET A 40 5.83 -1.04 -12.37
N THR A 41 4.91 -1.43 -13.24
CA THR A 41 3.64 -0.70 -13.32
C THR A 41 2.82 -0.99 -12.07
N SER A 42 1.85 -0.13 -11.79
CA SER A 42 0.96 -0.34 -10.65
C SER A 42 0.20 -1.66 -10.76
N GLU A 43 -0.17 -2.04 -11.98
CA GLU A 43 -0.88 -3.31 -12.21
C GLU A 43 0.03 -4.50 -11.93
N GLU A 44 1.29 -4.45 -12.37
CA GLU A 44 2.24 -5.52 -12.08
C GLU A 44 2.48 -5.65 -10.58
N PHE A 45 2.66 -4.52 -9.90
CA PHE A 45 2.87 -4.54 -8.46
C PHE A 45 1.67 -5.19 -7.76
N ALA A 46 0.47 -4.76 -8.10
CA ALA A 46 -0.75 -5.28 -7.47
C ALA A 46 -0.92 -6.78 -7.73
N THR A 47 -0.65 -7.22 -8.96
CA THR A 47 -0.79 -8.62 -9.33
C THR A 47 0.23 -9.48 -8.59
N ARG A 48 1.48 -9.09 -8.57
CA ARG A 48 2.52 -9.85 -7.88
C ARG A 48 2.30 -9.88 -6.38
N PHE A 49 1.87 -8.74 -5.81
CA PHE A 49 1.61 -8.69 -4.38
C PHE A 49 0.48 -9.66 -3.99
N LEU A 50 -0.56 -9.70 -4.81
CA LEU A 50 -1.65 -10.65 -4.59
C LEU A 50 -1.17 -12.09 -4.70
N GLU A 51 -0.37 -12.40 -5.71
CA GLU A 51 0.09 -13.76 -5.94
C GLU A 51 1.07 -14.23 -4.87
N GLU A 52 1.99 -13.35 -4.47
CA GLU A 52 3.08 -13.75 -3.56
C GLU A 52 2.68 -13.65 -2.10
N GLU A 53 1.88 -12.66 -1.73
CA GLU A 53 1.56 -12.40 -0.33
C GLU A 53 0.08 -12.56 0.00
N LYS A 54 -0.75 -12.85 -0.99
CA LYS A 54 -2.20 -13.04 -0.81
C LYS A 54 -2.88 -11.81 -0.22
N VAL A 55 -2.42 -10.63 -0.61
CA VAL A 55 -3.01 -9.36 -0.21
C VAL A 55 -3.43 -8.60 -1.46
N ALA A 56 -4.67 -8.12 -1.47
CA ALA A 56 -5.22 -7.39 -2.61
C ALA A 56 -5.10 -5.89 -2.37
N VAL A 57 -4.53 -5.20 -3.37
CA VAL A 57 -4.58 -3.73 -3.42
C VAL A 57 -5.09 -3.35 -4.81
N VAL A 58 -5.59 -2.14 -4.96
CA VAL A 58 -6.12 -1.70 -6.25
C VAL A 58 -5.06 -0.88 -6.96
N PRO A 59 -4.69 -1.23 -8.21
CA PRO A 59 -3.71 -0.40 -8.93
C PRO A 59 -4.28 0.99 -9.17
N GLY A 60 -3.41 2.00 -9.06
CA GLY A 60 -3.86 3.39 -9.19
C GLY A 60 -4.47 3.70 -10.54
N THR A 61 -4.09 2.97 -11.59
CA THR A 61 -4.66 3.18 -12.92
C THR A 61 -6.16 2.93 -12.98
N ALA A 62 -6.72 2.20 -12.00
CA ALA A 62 -8.17 2.02 -11.93
C ALA A 62 -8.89 3.36 -11.70
N PHE A 63 -8.17 4.40 -11.30
CA PHE A 63 -8.72 5.72 -10.99
C PHE A 63 -8.29 6.78 -11.99
N GLY A 64 -7.69 6.37 -13.11
CA GLY A 64 -7.25 7.26 -14.16
C GLY A 64 -5.77 7.10 -14.47
N ASP A 65 -5.35 7.64 -15.62
CA ASP A 65 -3.96 7.49 -16.05
C ASP A 65 -2.96 8.10 -15.08
N CYS A 66 -3.36 9.17 -14.39
CA CYS A 66 -2.48 9.83 -13.41
C CYS A 66 -2.23 8.97 -12.17
N GLY A 67 -2.97 7.88 -12.02
CA GLY A 67 -2.76 6.95 -10.91
C GLY A 67 -1.63 5.95 -11.13
N GLU A 68 -0.99 5.96 -12.32
CA GLU A 68 0.15 5.07 -12.54
C GLU A 68 1.26 5.39 -11.56
N GLY A 69 1.86 4.35 -10.99
CA GLY A 69 2.90 4.49 -9.97
C GLY A 69 2.37 4.43 -8.55
N PHE A 70 1.06 4.32 -8.38
CA PHE A 70 0.42 4.25 -7.06
C PHE A 70 -0.46 3.01 -6.96
N VAL A 71 -0.65 2.53 -5.73
CA VAL A 71 -1.68 1.54 -5.45
C VAL A 71 -2.57 2.10 -4.35
N ARG A 72 -3.83 1.67 -4.31
CA ARG A 72 -4.78 2.15 -3.30
C ARG A 72 -4.87 1.14 -2.16
N VAL A 73 -4.72 1.63 -0.94
CA VAL A 73 -4.87 0.82 0.27
C VAL A 73 -5.90 1.50 1.17
N SER A 74 -6.94 0.76 1.54
CA SER A 74 -7.99 1.27 2.41
C SER A 74 -7.61 1.09 3.88
N TYR A 75 -7.98 2.05 4.74
CA TYR A 75 -7.85 1.85 6.18
C TYR A 75 -9.22 1.68 6.86
N ALA A 76 -10.19 1.19 6.10
CA ALA A 76 -11.51 0.87 6.64
C ALA A 76 -11.55 -0.49 7.35
N TYR A 77 -10.44 -1.23 7.32
CA TYR A 77 -10.34 -2.54 7.98
C TYR A 77 -9.82 -2.38 9.39
N SER A 78 -9.95 -3.44 10.21
CA SER A 78 -9.46 -3.40 11.58
C SER A 78 -7.94 -3.21 11.61
N LEU A 79 -7.44 -2.68 12.74
CA LEU A 79 -6.00 -2.47 12.88
C LEU A 79 -5.25 -3.80 12.78
N ASP A 80 -5.79 -4.88 13.33
CA ASP A 80 -5.14 -6.18 13.25
C ASP A 80 -5.01 -6.65 11.80
N ASN A 81 -6.06 -6.47 10.99
CA ASN A 81 -6.01 -6.83 9.59
C ASN A 81 -5.00 -5.97 8.82
N LEU A 82 -4.94 -4.67 9.17
CA LEU A 82 -3.98 -3.78 8.53
C LEU A 82 -2.54 -4.15 8.89
N LYS A 83 -2.31 -4.51 10.16
CA LYS A 83 -0.97 -4.94 10.58
C LYS A 83 -0.52 -6.17 9.82
N GLU A 84 -1.43 -7.12 9.62
CA GLU A 84 -1.11 -8.32 8.85
C GLU A 84 -0.79 -7.96 7.40
N ALA A 85 -1.63 -7.15 6.77
CA ALA A 85 -1.45 -6.78 5.36
C ALA A 85 -0.17 -5.98 5.16
N LEU A 86 0.10 -5.02 6.04
CA LEU A 86 1.28 -4.16 5.91
C LEU A 86 2.56 -4.92 6.25
N GLY A 87 2.49 -5.88 7.16
CA GLY A 87 3.63 -6.76 7.43
C GLY A 87 4.00 -7.57 6.20
N ARG A 88 3.00 -8.07 5.48
CA ARG A 88 3.23 -8.79 4.23
C ARG A 88 3.76 -7.85 3.15
N MET A 89 3.28 -6.62 3.10
CA MET A 89 3.77 -5.64 2.15
C MET A 89 5.23 -5.30 2.43
N GLU A 90 5.59 -5.14 3.69
CA GLU A 90 6.98 -4.88 4.06
C GLU A 90 7.89 -6.01 3.60
N ARG A 91 7.46 -7.25 3.79
CA ARG A 91 8.22 -8.43 3.37
C ARG A 91 8.38 -8.44 1.84
N PHE A 92 7.31 -8.12 1.12
CA PHE A 92 7.32 -8.06 -0.33
C PHE A 92 8.28 -6.98 -0.84
N VAL A 93 8.20 -5.79 -0.24
CA VAL A 93 9.06 -4.67 -0.61
C VAL A 93 10.53 -4.99 -0.35
N LYS A 94 10.82 -5.68 0.76
CA LYS A 94 12.20 -6.08 1.06
C LYS A 94 12.74 -7.02 -0.01
N ARG A 95 11.92 -7.95 -0.49
CA ARG A 95 12.36 -8.84 -1.58
C ARG A 95 12.61 -8.05 -2.86
N LEU A 96 11.73 -7.10 -3.18
CA LEU A 96 11.93 -6.27 -4.37
C LEU A 96 13.20 -5.44 -4.27
N ASP A 97 13.55 -5.01 -3.06
CA ASP A 97 14.77 -4.24 -2.83
C ASP A 97 16.01 -5.13 -2.72
N GLY A 98 15.84 -6.46 -2.74
CA GLY A 98 16.96 -7.37 -2.61
C GLY A 98 17.54 -7.42 -1.20
N ARG A 99 16.75 -7.09 -0.19
CA ARG A 99 17.22 -7.02 1.20
C ARG A 99 16.47 -8.00 2.10
N GLU A 100 16.34 -9.20 1.68
CA GLU A 100 15.66 -10.20 2.51
C GLU A 100 16.40 -10.53 3.78
#